data_43d5e743123755640a9e24c7e9184be2
#
_entry.id   43d5e743123755640a9e24c7e9184be2
#
_cell.length_a   1.000
_cell.length_b   1.000
_cell.length_c   1.000
_cell.angle_alpha   90.00
_cell.angle_beta   90.00
_cell.angle_gamma   90.00
#
_symmetry.space_group_name_H-M   'P 1'
#
loop_
_entity.id
_entity.type
_entity.pdbx_description
1 polymer ?
#
loop_
_entity_poly.entity_id
_entity_poly.type
_entity_poly.pdbx_seq_one_letter_code
_entity_poly.pdbx_strand_id
1 'polypeptide(L)'
;MEDQQKMMSLSPREVRQAVREGRWAGPTAGMATGFVQANLVILPRDWAFDFLLFCQRNPRPCPLLEVTEPGDWEPRGLAEGADLRSDLPRYRVYREGVLTEEPTDIRTLWREGLVSFLIGCSFTFEGALLEAGLPVRHIEMGVNVPMYVTSVACRTAGRLKGPMVMTMRPIPAAMVARAVTRKRTGCSRRKAKARSRTRLMNGTPRTGRRAGRRWREPRGCGASRWESRRGRGRRGG
;
A
#
# COMPACT_ATOMS: atom_id res chain seq x y z
N MET A 1 -25.43 -9.97 2.66
CA MET A 1 -25.03 -9.08 3.78
C MET A 1 -24.44 -9.86 4.95
N GLU A 2 -25.01 -10.99 5.31
CA GLU A 2 -24.51 -11.86 6.40
C GLU A 2 -23.09 -12.37 6.16
N ASP A 3 -22.76 -12.84 4.96
CA ASP A 3 -21.43 -13.30 4.60
C ASP A 3 -20.36 -12.20 4.70
N GLN A 4 -20.69 -10.97 4.30
CA GLN A 4 -19.76 -9.85 4.40
C GLN A 4 -19.50 -9.47 5.86
N GLN A 5 -20.53 -9.47 6.70
CA GLN A 5 -20.41 -9.22 8.14
C GLN A 5 -19.51 -10.27 8.81
N LYS A 6 -19.69 -11.54 8.44
CA LYS A 6 -18.85 -12.64 8.90
C LYS A 6 -17.38 -12.47 8.47
N MET A 7 -17.15 -12.07 7.21
CA MET A 7 -15.80 -11.84 6.69
C MET A 7 -15.08 -10.65 7.35
N MET A 8 -15.80 -9.66 7.91
CA MET A 8 -15.20 -8.51 8.60
C MET A 8 -14.48 -8.91 9.89
N SER A 9 -14.93 -9.95 10.59
CA SER A 9 -14.36 -10.44 11.85
C SER A 9 -13.21 -11.42 11.67
N LEU A 10 -13.01 -11.96 10.47
CA LEU A 10 -11.96 -12.93 10.19
C LEU A 10 -10.56 -12.32 10.28
N SER A 11 -9.60 -13.13 10.68
CA SER A 11 -8.18 -12.77 10.58
C SER A 11 -7.72 -12.71 9.11
N PRO A 12 -6.62 -12.02 8.78
CA PRO A 12 -6.09 -11.99 7.43
C PRO A 12 -5.82 -13.38 6.83
N ARG A 13 -5.41 -14.33 7.67
CA ARG A 13 -5.16 -15.71 7.23
C ARG A 13 -6.45 -16.41 6.83
N GLU A 14 -7.51 -16.27 7.62
CA GLU A 14 -8.81 -16.85 7.33
C GLU A 14 -9.45 -16.23 6.08
N VAL A 15 -9.30 -14.91 5.88
CA VAL A 15 -9.75 -14.24 4.65
C VAL A 15 -9.03 -14.82 3.43
N ARG A 16 -7.70 -14.95 3.48
CA ARG A 16 -6.92 -15.56 2.38
C ARG A 16 -7.34 -17.02 2.13
N GLN A 17 -7.57 -17.78 3.18
CA GLN A 17 -8.06 -19.15 3.05
C GLN A 17 -9.44 -19.20 2.38
N ALA A 18 -10.37 -18.33 2.77
CA ALA A 18 -11.69 -18.24 2.15
C ALA A 18 -11.61 -17.90 0.65
N VAL A 19 -10.65 -17.05 0.27
CA VAL A 19 -10.37 -16.72 -1.13
C VAL A 19 -9.84 -17.94 -1.89
N ARG A 20 -8.81 -18.63 -1.36
CA ARG A 20 -8.26 -19.86 -2.00
C ARG A 20 -9.31 -20.93 -2.23
N GLU A 21 -10.25 -21.07 -1.30
CA GLU A 21 -11.34 -22.03 -1.36
C GLU A 21 -12.51 -21.58 -2.24
N GLY A 22 -12.40 -20.41 -2.88
CA GLY A 22 -13.46 -19.87 -3.75
C GLY A 22 -14.70 -19.39 -2.99
N ARG A 23 -14.66 -19.30 -1.65
CA ARG A 23 -15.77 -18.82 -0.83
C ARG A 23 -15.94 -17.31 -0.88
N TRP A 24 -14.96 -16.60 -1.39
CA TRP A 24 -15.00 -15.14 -1.59
C TRP A 24 -14.28 -14.72 -2.86
N ALA A 25 -14.96 -13.96 -3.71
CA ALA A 25 -14.41 -13.40 -4.95
C ALA A 25 -14.71 -11.89 -5.11
N GLY A 26 -15.29 -11.27 -4.08
CA GLY A 26 -15.66 -9.85 -4.06
C GLY A 26 -14.58 -8.90 -3.53
N PRO A 27 -14.89 -7.59 -3.43
CA PRO A 27 -14.01 -6.60 -2.82
C PRO A 27 -13.71 -6.93 -1.35
N THR A 28 -12.50 -6.60 -0.88
CA THR A 28 -12.06 -6.85 0.50
C THR A 28 -12.25 -5.64 1.43
N ALA A 29 -13.02 -4.64 1.02
CA ALA A 29 -13.33 -3.47 1.83
C ALA A 29 -13.97 -3.87 3.18
N GLY A 30 -13.43 -3.32 4.28
CA GLY A 30 -13.93 -3.61 5.63
C GLY A 30 -13.50 -4.95 6.22
N MET A 31 -12.86 -5.84 5.47
CA MET A 31 -12.41 -7.15 5.97
C MET A 31 -11.15 -7.04 6.82
N ALA A 32 -10.95 -8.05 7.70
CA ALA A 32 -9.81 -8.12 8.59
C ALA A 32 -9.53 -6.78 9.29
N THR A 33 -10.52 -6.22 9.95
CA THR A 33 -10.45 -4.91 10.61
C THR A 33 -9.25 -4.85 11.56
N GLY A 34 -8.49 -3.77 11.51
CA GLY A 34 -7.26 -3.64 12.31
C GLY A 34 -5.97 -4.04 11.57
N PHE A 35 -6.05 -4.70 10.43
CA PHE A 35 -4.89 -5.08 9.64
C PHE A 35 -4.70 -4.20 8.40
N VAL A 36 -3.46 -4.17 7.89
CA VAL A 36 -3.11 -3.45 6.66
C VAL A 36 -3.63 -4.23 5.47
N GLN A 37 -4.29 -3.54 4.55
CA GLN A 37 -4.62 -4.09 3.24
C GLN A 37 -3.66 -3.54 2.18
N ALA A 38 -3.29 -4.36 1.21
CA ALA A 38 -2.43 -4.00 0.12
C ALA A 38 -3.07 -4.30 -1.24
N ASN A 39 -2.74 -3.46 -2.23
CA ASN A 39 -2.91 -3.80 -3.63
C ASN A 39 -1.65 -4.51 -4.11
N LEU A 40 -1.81 -5.48 -5.00
CA LEU A 40 -0.71 -6.24 -5.58
C LEU A 40 -0.42 -5.76 -7.00
N VAL A 41 0.86 -5.54 -7.30
CA VAL A 41 1.37 -5.33 -8.66
C VAL A 41 2.48 -6.34 -8.88
N ILE A 42 2.39 -7.13 -9.95
CA ILE A 42 3.40 -8.12 -10.33
C ILE A 42 3.95 -7.73 -11.69
N LEU A 43 5.26 -7.62 -11.79
CA LEU A 43 5.94 -7.15 -12.99
C LEU A 43 7.15 -8.04 -13.33
N PRO A 44 7.51 -8.16 -14.62
CA PRO A 44 8.80 -8.70 -15.01
C PRO A 44 9.97 -7.90 -14.40
N ARG A 45 11.07 -8.57 -14.11
CA ARG A 45 12.26 -8.00 -13.48
C ARG A 45 12.81 -6.75 -14.17
N ASP A 46 12.74 -6.68 -15.48
CA ASP A 46 13.19 -5.54 -16.27
C ASP A 46 12.33 -4.27 -16.11
N TRP A 47 11.13 -4.38 -15.52
CA TRP A 47 10.27 -3.26 -15.12
C TRP A 47 10.37 -2.91 -13.63
N ALA A 48 10.94 -3.81 -12.83
CA ALA A 48 10.88 -3.72 -11.38
C ALA A 48 11.58 -2.47 -10.84
N PHE A 49 12.76 -2.11 -11.36
CA PHE A 49 13.48 -0.91 -10.94
C PHE A 49 12.71 0.38 -11.27
N ASP A 50 12.16 0.48 -12.48
CA ASP A 50 11.36 1.64 -12.88
C ASP A 50 10.15 1.81 -11.95
N PHE A 51 9.47 0.70 -11.60
CA PHE A 51 8.31 0.75 -10.73
C PHE A 51 8.67 1.06 -9.27
N LEU A 52 9.76 0.52 -8.77
CA LEU A 52 10.29 0.86 -7.45
C LEU A 52 10.58 2.36 -7.34
N LEU A 53 11.25 2.92 -8.35
CA LEU A 53 11.55 4.34 -8.44
C LEU A 53 10.29 5.20 -8.59
N PHE A 54 9.29 4.70 -9.34
CA PHE A 54 8.00 5.35 -9.46
C PHE A 54 7.28 5.44 -8.11
N CYS A 55 7.22 4.36 -7.34
CA CYS A 55 6.66 4.35 -5.98
C CYS A 55 7.41 5.30 -5.05
N GLN A 56 8.75 5.30 -5.10
CA GLN A 56 9.58 6.19 -4.29
C GLN A 56 9.35 7.67 -4.61
N ARG A 57 9.13 8.01 -5.89
CA ARG A 57 8.82 9.38 -6.33
C ARG A 57 7.39 9.80 -6.02
N ASN A 58 6.48 8.85 -5.88
CA ASN A 58 5.05 9.05 -5.69
C ASN A 58 4.51 8.34 -4.42
N PRO A 59 5.06 8.62 -3.23
CA PRO A 59 4.74 7.85 -2.02
C PRO A 59 3.30 8.05 -1.51
N ARG A 60 2.60 9.08 -1.97
CA ARG A 60 1.19 9.30 -1.60
C ARG A 60 0.24 8.38 -2.37
N PRO A 61 0.24 8.37 -3.73
CA PRO A 61 -0.60 7.46 -4.51
C PRO A 61 -0.10 6.00 -4.49
N CYS A 62 1.20 5.78 -4.32
CA CYS A 62 1.82 4.45 -4.36
C CYS A 62 2.67 4.20 -3.10
N PRO A 63 2.05 4.11 -1.89
CA PRO A 63 2.78 3.86 -0.65
C PRO A 63 3.30 2.42 -0.63
N LEU A 64 4.54 2.23 -1.02
CA LEU A 64 5.18 0.92 -1.07
C LEU A 64 5.32 0.32 0.33
N LEU A 65 4.86 -0.90 0.52
CA LEU A 65 4.89 -1.65 1.78
C LEU A 65 5.97 -2.72 1.78
N GLU A 66 6.03 -3.52 0.70
CA GLU A 66 7.00 -4.60 0.52
C GLU A 66 7.24 -4.87 -0.96
N VAL A 67 8.42 -5.38 -1.28
CA VAL A 67 8.82 -5.90 -2.61
C VAL A 67 9.40 -7.27 -2.39
N THR A 68 9.02 -8.25 -3.20
CA THR A 68 9.61 -9.60 -3.15
C THR A 68 10.90 -9.68 -3.95
N GLU A 69 11.74 -10.65 -3.64
CA GLU A 69 12.81 -11.05 -4.56
C GLU A 69 12.20 -11.61 -5.87
N PRO A 70 12.95 -11.56 -6.98
CA PRO A 70 12.49 -12.14 -8.24
C PRO A 70 12.15 -13.63 -8.08
N GLY A 71 10.95 -14.03 -8.51
CA GLY A 71 10.46 -15.40 -8.41
C GLY A 71 9.76 -15.74 -7.08
N ASP A 72 10.02 -15.00 -6.01
CA ASP A 72 9.34 -15.21 -4.73
C ASP A 72 7.85 -14.84 -4.81
N TRP A 73 7.02 -15.74 -4.38
CA TRP A 73 5.57 -15.59 -4.32
C TRP A 73 5.04 -15.32 -2.90
N GLU A 74 5.89 -15.39 -1.89
CA GLU A 74 5.55 -15.14 -0.50
C GLU A 74 6.10 -13.79 -0.01
N PRO A 75 5.22 -12.87 0.47
CA PRO A 75 5.65 -11.62 1.09
C PRO A 75 6.02 -11.87 2.57
N ARG A 76 7.25 -12.25 2.81
CA ARG A 76 7.74 -12.74 4.12
C ARG A 76 7.71 -11.68 5.24
N GLY A 77 7.76 -10.39 4.88
CA GLY A 77 7.78 -9.30 5.85
C GLY A 77 6.40 -8.88 6.35
N LEU A 78 5.39 -8.91 5.50
CA LEU A 78 4.04 -8.40 5.80
C LEU A 78 2.99 -9.49 5.99
N ALA A 79 3.09 -10.59 5.27
CA ALA A 79 2.08 -11.63 5.26
C ALA A 79 2.72 -13.01 5.11
N GLU A 80 3.47 -13.42 6.14
CA GLU A 80 4.07 -14.75 6.22
C GLU A 80 3.02 -15.85 5.99
N GLY A 81 3.35 -16.84 5.16
CA GLY A 81 2.46 -17.92 4.75
C GLY A 81 1.38 -17.52 3.74
N ALA A 82 1.44 -16.31 3.16
CA ALA A 82 0.57 -15.92 2.06
C ALA A 82 1.12 -16.37 0.71
N ASP A 83 0.25 -16.85 -0.16
CA ASP A 83 0.57 -17.15 -1.56
C ASP A 83 -0.01 -16.06 -2.46
N LEU A 84 0.86 -15.17 -2.97
CA LEU A 84 0.45 -14.07 -3.86
C LEU A 84 -0.13 -14.54 -5.20
N ARG A 85 -0.11 -15.84 -5.48
CA ARG A 85 -0.64 -16.44 -6.72
C ARG A 85 -2.10 -16.89 -6.60
N SER A 86 -2.61 -17.04 -5.36
CA SER A 86 -3.94 -17.60 -5.11
C SER A 86 -4.72 -16.93 -3.97
N ASP A 87 -4.10 -16.02 -3.22
CA ASP A 87 -4.69 -15.42 -2.01
C ASP A 87 -5.47 -14.11 -2.27
N LEU A 88 -5.60 -13.70 -3.52
CA LEU A 88 -6.37 -12.54 -3.93
C LEU A 88 -7.66 -12.96 -4.64
N PRO A 89 -8.78 -12.26 -4.39
CA PRO A 89 -10.07 -12.63 -4.97
C PRO A 89 -10.08 -12.66 -6.49
N ARG A 90 -9.28 -11.81 -7.14
CA ARG A 90 -9.17 -11.73 -8.59
C ARG A 90 -7.90 -11.02 -9.01
N TYR A 91 -7.28 -11.50 -10.08
CA TYR A 91 -6.13 -10.89 -10.75
C TYR A 91 -6.58 -10.29 -12.07
N ARG A 92 -5.90 -9.23 -12.51
CA ARG A 92 -6.01 -8.68 -13.87
C ARG A 92 -4.70 -8.88 -14.59
N VAL A 93 -4.74 -9.69 -15.63
CA VAL A 93 -3.55 -10.02 -16.44
C VAL A 93 -3.53 -9.14 -17.68
N TYR A 94 -2.46 -8.38 -17.83
CA TYR A 94 -2.24 -7.50 -18.97
C TYR A 94 -1.11 -8.04 -19.85
N ARG A 95 -1.33 -8.07 -21.16
CA ARG A 95 -0.32 -8.36 -22.17
C ARG A 95 -0.26 -7.17 -23.13
N GLU A 96 0.92 -6.58 -23.29
CA GLU A 96 1.12 -5.40 -24.13
C GLU A 96 0.13 -4.25 -23.85
N GLY A 97 -0.22 -4.04 -22.58
CA GLY A 97 -1.16 -3.01 -22.14
C GLY A 97 -2.64 -3.36 -22.29
N VAL A 98 -2.97 -4.52 -22.84
CA VAL A 98 -4.36 -5.01 -23.00
C VAL A 98 -4.70 -5.99 -21.89
N LEU A 99 -5.87 -5.80 -21.24
CA LEU A 99 -6.42 -6.78 -20.30
C LEU A 99 -6.84 -8.04 -21.06
N THR A 100 -6.21 -9.17 -20.79
CA THR A 100 -6.45 -10.44 -21.48
C THR A 100 -7.30 -11.41 -20.67
N GLU A 101 -7.16 -11.42 -19.35
CA GLU A 101 -7.86 -12.38 -18.49
C GLU A 101 -7.98 -11.86 -17.05
N GLU A 102 -8.99 -12.34 -16.31
CA GLU A 102 -9.22 -12.01 -14.90
C GLU A 102 -9.37 -13.30 -14.04
N PRO A 103 -8.31 -14.11 -13.88
CA PRO A 103 -8.36 -15.36 -13.12
C PRO A 103 -8.41 -15.09 -11.61
N THR A 104 -8.78 -16.13 -10.85
CA THR A 104 -8.68 -16.18 -9.37
C THR A 104 -7.39 -16.85 -8.91
N ASP A 105 -6.64 -17.48 -9.82
CA ASP A 105 -5.38 -18.19 -9.58
C ASP A 105 -4.42 -17.93 -10.74
N ILE A 106 -3.19 -17.55 -10.44
CA ILE A 106 -2.15 -17.26 -11.43
C ILE A 106 -0.92 -18.15 -11.31
N ARG A 107 -1.01 -19.31 -10.63
CA ARG A 107 0.12 -20.23 -10.47
C ARG A 107 0.66 -20.71 -11.81
N THR A 108 -0.20 -20.92 -12.79
CA THR A 108 0.19 -21.32 -14.16
C THR A 108 0.89 -20.21 -14.95
N LEU A 109 0.71 -18.95 -14.55
CA LEU A 109 1.33 -17.78 -15.17
C LEU A 109 2.63 -17.37 -14.47
N TRP A 110 2.93 -17.98 -13.31
CA TRP A 110 4.08 -17.63 -12.50
C TRP A 110 5.39 -18.09 -13.12
N ARG A 111 6.43 -17.25 -13.01
CA ARG A 111 7.78 -17.53 -13.50
C ARG A 111 8.84 -16.82 -12.64
N GLU A 112 10.07 -17.31 -12.64
CA GLU A 112 11.19 -16.85 -11.79
C GLU A 112 11.57 -15.37 -11.96
N GLY A 113 11.28 -14.77 -13.10
CA GLY A 113 11.60 -13.36 -13.37
C GLY A 113 10.52 -12.37 -12.91
N LEU A 114 9.48 -12.79 -12.18
CA LEU A 114 8.43 -11.91 -11.69
C LEU A 114 8.81 -11.32 -10.33
N VAL A 115 8.54 -10.02 -10.14
CA VAL A 115 8.72 -9.28 -8.89
C VAL A 115 7.37 -8.74 -8.45
N SER A 116 7.01 -8.98 -7.20
CA SER A 116 5.76 -8.52 -6.61
C SER A 116 5.95 -7.28 -5.74
N PHE A 117 5.05 -6.32 -5.88
CA PHE A 117 5.01 -5.09 -5.11
C PHE A 117 3.70 -5.01 -4.33
N LEU A 118 3.79 -4.87 -3.03
CA LEU A 118 2.65 -4.64 -2.15
C LEU A 118 2.51 -3.15 -1.91
N ILE A 119 1.43 -2.57 -2.44
CA ILE A 119 1.13 -1.14 -2.35
C ILE A 119 0.00 -0.95 -1.35
N GLY A 120 0.18 -0.05 -0.37
CA GLY A 120 -0.82 0.22 0.66
C GLY A 120 -2.16 0.65 0.05
N CYS A 121 -3.22 -0.01 0.48
CA CYS A 121 -4.58 0.29 0.07
C CYS A 121 -5.26 1.26 1.04
N SER A 122 -6.10 2.13 0.51
CA SER A 122 -6.89 3.07 1.31
C SER A 122 -7.94 2.38 2.19
N PHE A 123 -8.30 1.12 1.96
CA PHE A 123 -9.16 0.34 2.84
C PHE A 123 -8.58 0.18 4.25
N THR A 124 -7.26 0.25 4.39
CA THR A 124 -6.57 0.12 5.68
C THR A 124 -7.09 1.07 6.76
N PHE A 125 -7.54 2.28 6.41
CA PHE A 125 -8.03 3.24 7.41
C PHE A 125 -9.55 3.19 7.63
N GLU A 126 -10.30 2.45 6.83
CA GLU A 126 -11.77 2.39 6.92
C GLU A 126 -12.25 1.77 8.25
N GLY A 127 -11.56 0.75 8.74
CA GLY A 127 -11.84 0.20 10.06
C GLY A 127 -11.82 1.25 11.17
N ALA A 128 -10.85 2.17 11.13
CA ALA A 128 -10.78 3.26 12.11
C ALA A 128 -11.90 4.30 11.95
N LEU A 129 -12.47 4.46 10.75
CA LEU A 129 -13.65 5.29 10.53
C LEU A 129 -14.88 4.62 11.13
N LEU A 130 -15.09 3.33 10.86
CA LEU A 130 -16.21 2.54 11.38
C LEU A 130 -16.19 2.49 12.90
N GLU A 131 -15.04 2.22 13.53
CA GLU A 131 -14.85 2.27 14.99
C GLU A 131 -15.17 3.63 15.59
N ALA A 132 -15.01 4.71 14.82
CA ALA A 132 -15.40 6.07 15.26
C ALA A 132 -16.88 6.39 15.02
N GLY A 133 -17.68 5.43 14.56
CA GLY A 133 -19.08 5.62 14.21
C GLY A 133 -19.28 6.52 12.97
N LEU A 134 -18.29 6.55 12.06
CA LEU A 134 -18.38 7.29 10.81
C LEU A 134 -18.90 6.38 9.70
N PRO A 135 -19.95 6.79 8.96
CA PRO A 135 -20.48 5.99 7.86
C PRO A 135 -19.45 5.86 6.74
N VAL A 136 -19.32 4.66 6.19
CA VAL A 136 -18.49 4.39 4.99
C VAL A 136 -19.42 3.91 3.89
N ARG A 137 -19.91 4.84 3.08
CA ARG A 137 -21.05 4.67 2.17
C ARG A 137 -20.93 3.47 1.23
N HIS A 138 -19.78 3.23 0.65
CA HIS A 138 -19.59 2.11 -0.28
C HIS A 138 -19.66 0.74 0.44
N ILE A 139 -19.25 0.66 1.72
CA ILE A 139 -19.40 -0.55 2.54
C ILE A 139 -20.90 -0.77 2.83
N GLU A 140 -21.62 0.27 3.22
CA GLU A 140 -23.08 0.19 3.47
C GLU A 140 -23.86 -0.26 2.23
N MET A 141 -23.40 0.14 1.05
CA MET A 141 -24.02 -0.22 -0.24
C MET A 141 -23.53 -1.55 -0.81
N GLY A 142 -22.54 -2.20 -0.21
CA GLY A 142 -21.94 -3.43 -0.72
C GLY A 142 -21.22 -3.28 -2.08
N VAL A 143 -20.74 -2.06 -2.40
CA VAL A 143 -20.06 -1.75 -3.66
C VAL A 143 -18.61 -1.37 -3.42
N ASN A 144 -17.81 -1.31 -4.49
CA ASN A 144 -16.43 -0.86 -4.39
C ASN A 144 -16.35 0.66 -4.17
N VAL A 145 -15.24 1.12 -3.55
CA VAL A 145 -15.00 2.55 -3.35
C VAL A 145 -14.95 3.29 -4.69
N PRO A 146 -15.57 4.48 -4.82
CA PRO A 146 -15.44 5.29 -6.02
C PRO A 146 -14.00 5.72 -6.26
N MET A 147 -13.51 5.53 -7.49
CA MET A 147 -12.17 5.87 -7.94
C MET A 147 -12.24 6.88 -9.07
N TYR A 148 -11.37 7.89 -9.03
CA TYR A 148 -11.33 8.97 -10.00
C TYR A 148 -9.93 9.17 -10.53
N VAL A 149 -9.80 9.28 -11.84
CA VAL A 149 -8.59 9.74 -12.50
C VAL A 149 -8.53 11.26 -12.37
N THR A 150 -7.43 11.80 -11.86
CA THR A 150 -7.27 13.24 -11.66
C THR A 150 -6.44 13.87 -12.76
N SER A 151 -6.44 15.21 -12.85
CA SER A 151 -5.55 15.98 -13.71
C SER A 151 -4.11 16.10 -13.16
N VAL A 152 -3.88 15.62 -11.93
CA VAL A 152 -2.55 15.68 -11.29
C VAL A 152 -1.68 14.55 -11.84
N ALA A 153 -0.58 14.90 -12.52
CA ALA A 153 0.38 13.91 -13.01
C ALA A 153 1.24 13.35 -11.90
N CYS A 154 1.49 12.05 -11.90
CA CYS A 154 2.53 11.42 -11.11
C CYS A 154 3.92 11.80 -11.64
N ARG A 155 4.93 11.81 -10.76
CA ARG A 155 6.34 12.01 -11.15
C ARG A 155 6.81 10.77 -11.93
N THR A 156 7.29 10.99 -13.14
CA THR A 156 7.74 9.91 -14.04
C THR A 156 8.96 9.17 -13.49
N ALA A 157 9.07 7.89 -13.80
CA ALA A 157 10.26 7.06 -13.51
C ALA A 157 10.44 6.04 -14.65
N GLY A 158 11.55 6.16 -15.38
CA GLY A 158 11.79 5.33 -16.55
C GLY A 158 10.62 5.35 -17.53
N ARG A 159 10.09 4.20 -17.82
CA ARG A 159 8.93 3.99 -18.73
C ARG A 159 7.57 4.35 -18.10
N LEU A 160 7.51 4.55 -16.78
CA LEU A 160 6.26 4.72 -16.04
C LEU A 160 5.86 6.19 -15.91
N LYS A 161 4.64 6.50 -16.32
CA LYS A 161 4.01 7.82 -16.25
C LYS A 161 2.48 7.65 -16.20
N GLY A 162 1.80 8.65 -15.71
CA GLY A 162 0.33 8.65 -15.72
C GLY A 162 -0.27 9.65 -14.73
N PRO A 163 -1.58 9.84 -14.78
CA PRO A 163 -2.30 10.65 -13.81
C PRO A 163 -2.41 9.93 -12.46
N MET A 164 -2.52 10.70 -11.39
CA MET A 164 -2.83 10.16 -10.07
C MET A 164 -4.30 9.74 -10.02
N VAL A 165 -4.56 8.54 -9.49
CA VAL A 165 -5.89 8.05 -9.18
C VAL A 165 -6.18 8.31 -7.70
N MET A 166 -7.40 8.76 -7.40
CA MET A 166 -7.86 9.02 -6.04
C MET A 166 -9.13 8.23 -5.73
N THR A 167 -9.27 7.82 -4.47
CA THR A 167 -10.51 7.26 -3.94
C THR A 167 -11.24 8.30 -3.10
N MET A 168 -12.57 8.31 -3.13
CA MET A 168 -13.38 9.28 -2.40
C MET A 168 -14.31 8.57 -1.41
N ARG A 169 -14.47 9.20 -0.25
CA ARG A 169 -15.45 8.77 0.76
C ARG A 169 -16.25 9.98 1.20
N PRO A 170 -17.53 10.05 0.85
CA PRO A 170 -18.42 11.12 1.34
C PRO A 170 -18.59 10.96 2.85
N ILE A 171 -18.36 12.03 3.60
CA ILE A 171 -18.48 12.08 5.06
C ILE A 171 -19.35 13.29 5.40
N PRO A 172 -20.37 13.16 6.28
CA PRO A 172 -21.18 14.29 6.71
C PRO A 172 -20.31 15.42 7.26
N ALA A 173 -20.61 16.67 6.89
CA ALA A 173 -19.79 17.84 7.23
C ALA A 173 -19.52 17.96 8.74
N ALA A 174 -20.51 17.68 9.59
CA ALA A 174 -20.38 17.70 11.04
C ALA A 174 -19.37 16.65 11.60
N MET A 175 -19.01 15.64 10.79
CA MET A 175 -18.13 14.55 11.21
C MET A 175 -16.69 14.66 10.63
N VAL A 176 -16.44 15.65 9.75
CA VAL A 176 -15.14 15.77 9.03
C VAL A 176 -13.95 15.86 9.99
N ALA A 177 -14.06 16.65 11.06
CA ALA A 177 -12.98 16.79 12.05
C ALA A 177 -12.62 15.44 12.69
N ARG A 178 -13.62 14.62 13.06
CA ARG A 178 -13.42 13.27 13.62
C ARG A 178 -12.74 12.34 12.62
N ALA A 179 -13.15 12.38 11.35
CA ALA A 179 -12.59 11.57 10.29
C ALA A 179 -11.09 11.87 10.06
N VAL A 180 -10.70 13.14 10.00
CA VAL A 180 -9.32 13.57 9.80
C VAL A 180 -8.42 13.13 10.97
N THR A 181 -8.87 13.30 12.21
CA THR A 181 -8.13 12.89 13.41
C THR A 181 -7.90 11.38 13.44
N ARG A 182 -8.93 10.57 13.18
CA ARG A 182 -8.82 9.09 13.18
C ARG A 182 -7.93 8.55 12.06
N LYS A 183 -7.99 9.12 10.88
CA LYS A 183 -7.08 8.75 9.78
C LYS A 183 -5.61 8.94 10.19
N ARG A 184 -5.27 10.04 10.85
CA ARG A 184 -3.89 10.34 11.30
C ARG A 184 -3.43 9.37 12.40
N THR A 185 -4.24 9.11 13.41
CA THR A 185 -3.91 8.21 14.54
C THR A 185 -3.87 6.75 14.12
N GLY A 186 -4.76 6.29 13.26
CA GLY A 186 -4.76 4.93 12.71
C GLY A 186 -3.48 4.60 11.93
N CYS A 187 -3.00 5.53 11.12
CA CYS A 187 -1.75 5.38 10.36
C CYS A 187 -0.51 5.36 11.28
N SER A 188 -0.49 6.18 12.34
CA SER A 188 0.63 6.28 13.29
C SER A 188 0.78 5.03 14.16
N ARG A 189 -0.32 4.51 14.71
CA ARG A 189 -0.29 3.30 15.57
C ARG A 189 0.19 2.05 14.82
N ARG A 190 -0.10 1.94 13.52
CA ARG A 190 0.29 0.78 12.70
C ARG A 190 1.78 0.79 12.34
N LYS A 191 2.36 1.97 12.07
CA LYS A 191 3.82 2.11 11.87
C LYS A 191 4.61 1.75 13.14
N ALA A 192 4.09 2.06 14.32
CA ALA A 192 4.71 1.68 15.59
C ALA A 192 4.66 0.16 15.83
N LYS A 193 3.55 -0.51 15.49
CA LYS A 193 3.38 -1.97 15.68
C LYS A 193 4.24 -2.79 14.72
N ALA A 194 4.45 -2.31 13.48
CA ALA A 194 5.38 -2.91 12.52
C ALA A 194 6.85 -2.78 12.99
N ARG A 195 7.24 -1.60 13.52
CA ARG A 195 8.60 -1.37 14.05
C ARG A 195 8.94 -2.17 15.30
N SER A 196 7.96 -2.48 16.17
CA SER A 196 8.21 -3.27 17.38
C SER A 196 8.45 -4.77 17.09
N ARG A 197 7.88 -5.33 16.02
CA ARG A 197 8.15 -6.71 15.61
C ARG A 197 9.53 -6.89 14.99
N THR A 198 10.05 -5.91 14.26
CA THR A 198 11.40 -5.97 13.67
C THR A 198 12.51 -5.90 14.74
N ARG A 199 12.22 -5.38 15.94
CA ARG A 199 13.21 -5.26 17.03
C ARG A 199 13.39 -6.54 17.85
N LEU A 200 12.52 -7.52 17.70
CA LEU A 200 12.58 -8.80 18.45
C LEU A 200 13.34 -9.94 17.76
N MET A 201 13.85 -9.71 16.54
CA MET A 201 14.60 -10.74 15.80
C MET A 201 16.13 -10.57 15.79
N ASN A 202 16.69 -9.58 16.49
CA ASN A 202 18.15 -9.48 16.66
C ASN A 202 18.54 -10.00 18.05
N GLY A 203 18.56 -11.31 18.18
CA GLY A 203 19.07 -12.02 19.35
C GLY A 203 20.54 -12.40 19.20
N THR A 204 21.28 -12.09 20.24
CA THR A 204 22.58 -12.57 20.74
C THR A 204 23.86 -12.11 20.07
N PRO A 205 24.74 -11.46 20.85
CA PRO A 205 26.09 -11.14 20.41
C PRO A 205 27.04 -12.33 20.63
N ARG A 206 27.62 -12.81 19.57
CA ARG A 206 28.85 -13.64 19.67
C ARG A 206 30.05 -12.73 19.93
N THR A 207 30.68 -12.93 21.09
CA THR A 207 31.95 -12.33 21.48
C THR A 207 33.02 -12.64 20.46
N GLY A 208 33.64 -11.60 19.89
CA GLY A 208 34.79 -11.67 19.05
C GLY A 208 35.53 -10.34 19.05
N ARG A 209 36.62 -10.22 19.82
CA ARG A 209 37.53 -9.07 19.83
C ARG A 209 38.15 -8.85 18.46
N ARG A 210 38.11 -7.61 17.94
CA ARG A 210 39.20 -6.91 17.26
C ARG A 210 38.92 -5.46 16.90
N ALA A 211 39.81 -4.62 17.40
CA ALA A 211 40.44 -3.42 16.82
C ALA A 211 39.57 -2.33 16.16
N GLY A 212 39.68 -1.18 16.81
CA GLY A 212 39.20 0.14 16.49
C GLY A 212 39.46 0.68 15.08
N ARG A 213 38.44 1.30 14.55
CA ARG A 213 38.57 2.48 13.69
C ARG A 213 37.49 3.46 14.11
N ARG A 214 37.92 4.64 14.57
CA ARG A 214 37.07 5.79 14.88
C ARG A 214 36.50 6.35 13.55
N TRP A 215 35.21 6.34 13.41
CA TRP A 215 34.53 7.17 12.42
C TRP A 215 34.22 8.52 13.05
N ARG A 216 34.74 9.61 12.43
CA ARG A 216 34.43 10.98 12.78
C ARG A 216 33.08 11.35 12.14
N GLU A 217 32.17 11.89 12.94
CA GLU A 217 30.92 12.52 12.46
C GLU A 217 31.25 13.76 11.62
N PRO A 218 30.57 13.96 10.47
CA PRO A 218 30.60 15.24 9.81
C PRO A 218 29.61 16.20 10.52
N ARG A 219 30.13 17.33 10.98
CA ARG A 219 29.34 18.45 11.54
C ARG A 219 28.58 19.14 10.41
N GLY A 220 27.31 19.41 10.66
CA GLY A 220 26.55 20.59 10.28
C GLY A 220 26.36 20.82 8.78
N CYS A 221 25.13 20.65 8.32
CA CYS A 221 24.62 21.44 7.18
C CYS A 221 23.32 22.13 7.58
N GLY A 222 23.39 23.46 7.48
CA GLY A 222 22.40 24.40 7.94
C GLY A 222 21.08 24.34 7.19
N ALA A 223 20.04 24.74 7.88
CA ALA A 223 18.71 24.98 7.35
C ALA A 223 18.76 26.13 6.31
N SER A 224 18.50 25.83 5.05
CA SER A 224 18.26 26.85 4.03
C SER A 224 16.78 27.25 4.03
N ARG A 225 16.58 28.50 4.40
CA ARG A 225 15.33 29.29 4.39
C ARG A 225 14.90 29.49 2.93
N TRP A 226 13.68 29.11 2.60
CA TRP A 226 13.06 29.47 1.33
C TRP A 226 12.37 30.85 1.47
N GLU A 227 12.97 31.88 0.92
CA GLU A 227 12.32 33.20 0.74
C GLU A 227 11.57 33.23 -0.59
N SER A 228 10.29 33.56 -0.50
CA SER A 228 9.40 33.79 -1.64
C SER A 228 9.73 35.16 -2.28
N ARG A 229 10.28 35.19 -3.47
CA ARG A 229 10.36 36.39 -4.28
C ARG A 229 9.04 36.63 -5.02
N ARG A 230 8.29 37.63 -4.58
CA ARG A 230 7.19 38.22 -5.36
C ARG A 230 7.79 39.12 -6.46
N GLY A 231 7.62 38.71 -7.71
CA GLY A 231 7.94 39.55 -8.86
C GLY A 231 6.89 40.66 -9.02
N ARG A 232 7.33 41.93 -8.94
CA ARG A 232 6.51 43.10 -9.27
C ARG A 232 6.39 43.21 -10.80
N GLY A 233 5.17 43.38 -11.27
CA GLY A 233 4.90 43.74 -12.65
C GLY A 233 5.40 45.18 -12.96
N ARG A 234 5.95 45.37 -14.12
CA ARG A 234 6.07 46.65 -14.78
C ARG A 234 5.09 46.72 -15.93
N ARG A 235 4.23 47.72 -15.88
CA ARG A 235 3.49 48.26 -17.04
C ARG A 235 4.45 49.11 -17.85
N GLY A 236 4.24 49.20 -19.14
CA GLY A 236 4.84 50.21 -19.98
C GLY A 236 4.88 49.86 -21.45
N GLY A 237 4.15 50.64 -22.28
CA GLY A 237 4.30 50.73 -23.71
C GLY A 237 3.25 50.02 -24.53
#